data_293e22e371b1d556bae9627f6b902bba
#
_entry.id   293e22e371b1d556bae9627f6b902bba
#
_cell.length_a   1.000
_cell.length_b   1.000
_cell.length_c   1.000
_cell.angle_alpha   90.00
_cell.angle_beta   90.00
_cell.angle_gamma   90.00
#
_symmetry.space_group_name_H-M   'P 1'
#
loop_
_entity.id
_entity.type
_entity.pdbx_description
1 polymer ?
#
loop_
_entity_poly.entity_id
_entity_poly.type
_entity_poly.pdbx_seq_one_letter_code
_entity_poly.pdbx_strand_id
1 'polypeptide(L)'
;TNGYAKVPHLFAQITQPDNVDYLVIPSTSSENRDYIPIGFIAHENIASNAVQIIPSATLYHFGILTSDIHMAWMRTVAGRLEMRYRYSKEIVYNNFPWPEPIDSQHEKIESTARQILAARELYPDSSLADLYDRTTMPPELRRAHRDNDRAVRTAYGFPADLGEKEVVARLLELYAIKTS
;
A
#
# COMPACT_ATOMS: atom_id res chain seq x y z
N THR A 1 23.06 -22.23 14.91
CA THR A 1 22.73 -22.75 13.55
C THR A 1 22.13 -24.17 13.59
N ASN A 2 22.28 -24.93 14.68
CA ASN A 2 21.81 -26.33 14.75
C ASN A 2 20.36 -26.53 15.16
N GLY A 3 19.63 -25.50 15.56
CA GLY A 3 18.22 -25.59 16.01
C GLY A 3 17.22 -25.85 14.86
N TYR A 4 17.44 -25.23 13.74
CA TYR A 4 16.51 -25.29 12.58
C TYR A 4 16.59 -26.62 11.81
N ALA A 5 17.71 -27.33 11.90
CA ALA A 5 17.87 -28.63 11.26
C ALA A 5 16.98 -29.75 11.83
N LYS A 6 16.45 -29.56 13.06
CA LYS A 6 15.60 -30.55 13.74
C LYS A 6 14.13 -30.50 13.28
N VAL A 7 13.69 -29.38 12.68
CA VAL A 7 12.33 -29.14 12.23
C VAL A 7 12.32 -28.44 10.87
N PRO A 8 12.85 -29.06 9.82
CA PRO A 8 13.09 -28.42 8.53
C PRO A 8 11.81 -27.99 7.79
N HIS A 9 10.65 -28.47 8.21
CA HIS A 9 9.35 -28.10 7.68
C HIS A 9 8.75 -26.83 8.34
N LEU A 10 9.37 -26.33 9.41
CA LEU A 10 8.94 -25.09 10.05
C LEU A 10 9.75 -23.91 9.52
N PHE A 11 9.10 -22.74 9.44
CA PHE A 11 9.81 -21.51 9.11
C PHE A 11 10.85 -21.20 10.18
N ALA A 12 12.06 -20.87 9.75
CA ALA A 12 13.16 -20.54 10.65
C ALA A 12 12.88 -19.28 11.47
N GLN A 13 12.06 -18.38 10.92
CA GLN A 13 11.72 -17.12 11.55
C GLN A 13 10.27 -16.74 11.17
N ILE A 14 9.45 -16.44 12.17
CA ILE A 14 8.11 -15.89 12.04
C ILE A 14 8.21 -14.43 12.46
N THR A 15 7.87 -13.50 11.57
CA THR A 15 8.04 -12.06 11.78
C THR A 15 6.73 -11.32 11.99
N GLN A 16 5.58 -11.93 11.65
CA GLN A 16 4.28 -11.34 11.92
C GLN A 16 3.94 -11.45 13.43
N PRO A 17 3.15 -10.51 13.95
CA PRO A 17 2.67 -10.56 15.33
C PRO A 17 1.68 -11.71 15.54
N ASP A 18 1.65 -12.26 16.74
CA ASP A 18 0.65 -13.24 17.14
C ASP A 18 -0.73 -12.57 17.30
N ASN A 19 -1.78 -13.23 16.82
CA ASN A 19 -3.20 -12.85 17.03
C ASN A 19 -3.62 -11.46 16.52
N VAL A 20 -2.91 -10.88 15.58
CA VAL A 20 -3.26 -9.59 14.96
C VAL A 20 -3.13 -9.67 13.46
N ASP A 21 -4.23 -9.40 12.75
CA ASP A 21 -4.23 -9.28 11.30
C ASP A 21 -3.29 -8.14 10.85
N TYR A 22 -2.74 -8.29 9.69
CA TYR A 22 -1.74 -7.35 9.20
C TYR A 22 -1.94 -7.03 7.72
N LEU A 23 -1.47 -5.87 7.33
CA LEU A 23 -1.44 -5.44 5.94
C LEU A 23 -0.15 -5.93 5.29
N VAL A 24 -0.24 -6.43 4.06
CA VAL A 24 0.93 -6.85 3.27
C VAL A 24 1.11 -5.95 2.06
N ILE A 25 2.36 -5.59 1.81
CA ILE A 25 2.80 -4.86 0.63
C ILE A 25 3.81 -5.75 -0.10
N PRO A 26 3.57 -6.14 -1.36
CA PRO A 26 4.56 -6.87 -2.14
C PRO A 26 5.89 -6.11 -2.23
N SER A 27 7.01 -6.78 -1.89
CA SER A 27 8.34 -6.18 -1.98
C SER A 27 8.76 -5.87 -3.41
N THR A 28 8.10 -6.47 -4.40
CA THR A 28 8.34 -6.20 -5.82
C THR A 28 7.01 -6.04 -6.54
N SER A 29 6.87 -4.98 -7.34
CA SER A 29 5.68 -4.74 -8.16
C SER A 29 6.06 -4.31 -9.57
N SER A 30 5.24 -4.71 -10.55
CA SER A 30 5.42 -4.30 -11.95
C SER A 30 5.26 -2.79 -12.11
N GLU A 31 6.09 -2.20 -12.95
CA GLU A 31 6.00 -0.79 -13.37
C GLU A 31 4.73 -0.48 -14.18
N ASN A 32 4.09 -1.52 -14.72
CA ASN A 32 2.87 -1.40 -15.50
C ASN A 32 1.59 -1.32 -14.64
N ARG A 33 1.71 -1.36 -13.31
CA ARG A 33 0.58 -1.21 -12.41
C ARG A 33 0.38 0.23 -11.99
N ASP A 34 -0.87 0.70 -12.05
CA ASP A 34 -1.24 2.02 -11.51
C ASP A 34 -1.20 2.01 -9.98
N TYR A 35 -1.56 0.87 -9.36
CA TYR A 35 -1.55 0.65 -7.91
C TYR A 35 -0.88 -0.67 -7.56
N ILE A 36 -0.14 -0.72 -6.44
CA ILE A 36 0.37 -1.96 -5.88
C ILE A 36 -0.78 -2.76 -5.24
N PRO A 37 -0.88 -4.07 -5.47
CA PRO A 37 -1.93 -4.92 -4.87
C PRO A 37 -1.65 -5.17 -3.37
N ILE A 38 -1.93 -4.18 -2.54
CA ILE A 38 -1.83 -4.24 -1.07
C ILE A 38 -3.08 -4.93 -0.52
N GLY A 39 -2.96 -5.74 0.53
CA GLY A 39 -4.11 -6.43 1.11
C GLY A 39 -3.93 -6.82 2.57
N PHE A 40 -5.04 -7.03 3.26
CA PHE A 40 -5.04 -7.60 4.61
C PHE A 40 -4.89 -9.11 4.56
N ILE A 41 -4.17 -9.65 5.50
CA ILE A 41 -3.94 -11.09 5.70
C ILE A 41 -4.27 -11.42 7.17
N ALA A 42 -5.02 -12.48 7.38
CA ALA A 42 -5.33 -12.97 8.71
C ALA A 42 -4.07 -13.54 9.40
N HIS A 43 -3.98 -13.33 10.70
CA HIS A 43 -2.79 -13.66 11.52
C HIS A 43 -2.38 -15.14 11.50
N GLU A 44 -3.32 -16.06 11.19
CA GLU A 44 -3.01 -17.49 11.04
C GLU A 44 -2.12 -17.79 9.82
N ASN A 45 -2.02 -16.87 8.88
CA ASN A 45 -1.19 -17.06 7.68
C ASN A 45 0.20 -16.50 7.92
N ILE A 46 1.21 -17.23 7.53
CA ILE A 46 2.62 -16.81 7.65
C ILE A 46 3.01 -16.01 6.41
N ALA A 47 3.44 -14.76 6.62
CA ALA A 47 3.94 -13.93 5.55
C ALA A 47 5.29 -14.43 5.01
N SER A 48 5.43 -14.50 3.70
CA SER A 48 6.70 -14.82 3.06
C SER A 48 7.65 -13.61 3.11
N ASN A 49 8.94 -13.85 2.84
CA ASN A 49 9.94 -12.79 2.72
C ASN A 49 9.77 -11.90 1.46
N ALA A 50 8.81 -12.23 0.60
CA ALA A 50 8.49 -11.46 -0.61
C ALA A 50 7.54 -10.27 -0.34
N VAL A 51 7.12 -10.07 0.91
CA VAL A 51 6.23 -8.97 1.30
C VAL A 51 6.79 -8.19 2.50
N GLN A 52 6.41 -6.93 2.60
CA GLN A 52 6.52 -6.13 3.82
C GLN A 52 5.22 -6.26 4.60
N ILE A 53 5.29 -6.37 5.92
CA ILE A 53 4.12 -6.46 6.79
C ILE A 53 3.96 -5.19 7.63
N ILE A 54 2.71 -4.77 7.83
CA ILE A 54 2.34 -3.67 8.70
C ILE A 54 1.34 -4.21 9.72
N PRO A 55 1.79 -4.52 10.95
CA PRO A 55 0.92 -4.99 12.02
C PRO A 55 -0.10 -3.93 12.43
N SER A 56 -1.29 -4.37 12.84
CA SER A 56 -2.35 -3.48 13.35
C SER A 56 -2.75 -2.36 12.38
N ALA A 57 -2.52 -2.54 11.09
CA ALA A 57 -2.94 -1.57 10.09
C ALA A 57 -4.47 -1.45 10.05
N THR A 58 -4.96 -0.22 9.98
CA THR A 58 -6.39 0.10 9.83
C THR A 58 -6.76 0.34 8.36
N LEU A 59 -8.06 0.52 8.11
CA LEU A 59 -8.55 0.94 6.80
C LEU A 59 -7.97 2.30 6.37
N TYR A 60 -7.67 3.18 7.32
CA TYR A 60 -6.97 4.44 7.04
C TYR A 60 -5.57 4.19 6.44
N HIS A 61 -4.77 3.33 7.09
CA HIS A 61 -3.45 2.97 6.55
C HIS A 61 -3.56 2.36 5.15
N PHE A 62 -4.50 1.44 4.96
CA PHE A 62 -4.76 0.84 3.65
C PHE A 62 -5.15 1.88 2.61
N GLY A 63 -6.08 2.80 2.93
CA GLY A 63 -6.52 3.85 2.02
C GLY A 63 -5.38 4.77 1.57
N ILE A 64 -4.53 5.20 2.51
CA ILE A 64 -3.35 6.03 2.19
C ILE A 64 -2.36 5.27 1.32
N LEU A 65 -1.95 4.06 1.73
CA LEU A 65 -0.90 3.29 1.07
C LEU A 65 -1.30 2.79 -0.33
N THR A 66 -2.59 2.67 -0.61
CA THR A 66 -3.11 2.28 -1.93
C THR A 66 -3.53 3.46 -2.80
N SER A 67 -3.26 4.72 -2.38
CA SER A 67 -3.60 5.93 -3.12
C SER A 67 -2.57 6.29 -4.19
N ASP A 68 -2.97 7.12 -5.14
CA ASP A 68 -2.09 7.68 -6.16
C ASP A 68 -0.97 8.55 -5.57
N ILE A 69 -1.21 9.21 -4.42
CA ILE A 69 -0.21 9.97 -3.67
C ILE A 69 0.94 9.06 -3.22
N HIS A 70 0.61 7.93 -2.58
CA HIS A 70 1.63 6.99 -2.16
C HIS A 70 2.32 6.30 -3.34
N MET A 71 1.56 6.03 -4.42
CA MET A 71 2.14 5.49 -5.66
C MET A 71 3.15 6.47 -6.29
N ALA A 72 2.86 7.77 -6.31
CA ALA A 72 3.78 8.80 -6.80
C ALA A 72 5.07 8.85 -5.97
N TRP A 73 4.94 8.84 -4.64
CA TRP A 73 6.07 8.74 -3.71
C TRP A 73 6.90 7.49 -3.97
N MET A 74 6.25 6.31 -3.94
CA MET A 74 6.91 5.01 -4.15
C MET A 74 7.65 4.98 -5.49
N ARG A 75 7.03 5.40 -6.60
CA ARG A 75 7.68 5.45 -7.92
C ARG A 75 8.93 6.31 -7.95
N THR A 76 8.99 7.34 -7.10
CA THR A 76 10.12 8.28 -7.01
C THR A 76 11.26 7.74 -6.16
N VAL A 77 10.96 7.19 -4.98
CA VAL A 77 11.99 6.84 -3.98
C VAL A 77 12.36 5.36 -3.95
N ALA A 78 11.51 4.47 -4.48
CA ALA A 78 11.77 3.04 -4.46
C ALA A 78 12.99 2.66 -5.32
N GLY A 79 13.72 1.67 -4.86
CA GLY A 79 14.73 1.01 -5.67
C GLY A 79 14.10 0.29 -6.87
N ARG A 80 14.96 -0.20 -7.75
CA ARG A 80 14.55 -0.99 -8.91
C ARG A 80 15.16 -2.37 -8.87
N LEU A 81 14.40 -3.35 -9.36
CA LEU A 81 14.87 -4.68 -9.70
C LEU A 81 14.50 -4.90 -11.16
N GLU A 82 15.47 -4.71 -12.07
CA GLU A 82 15.23 -4.54 -13.49
C GLU A 82 14.28 -3.34 -13.75
N MET A 83 13.12 -3.56 -14.38
CA MET A 83 12.10 -2.52 -14.59
C MET A 83 11.12 -2.39 -13.41
N ARG A 84 11.03 -3.41 -12.56
CA ARG A 84 10.08 -3.50 -11.44
C ARG A 84 10.48 -2.59 -10.27
N TYR A 85 9.49 -2.05 -9.56
CA TYR A 85 9.72 -1.32 -8.32
C TYR A 85 10.05 -2.27 -7.18
N ARG A 86 11.08 -1.94 -6.40
CA ARG A 86 11.44 -2.62 -5.17
C ARG A 86 11.01 -1.78 -3.97
N TYR A 87 9.87 -2.14 -3.39
CA TYR A 87 9.36 -1.50 -2.19
C TYR A 87 10.21 -1.92 -0.99
N SER A 88 10.72 -0.96 -0.21
CA SER A 88 11.39 -1.21 1.06
C SER A 88 10.75 -0.40 2.18
N LYS A 89 10.68 -1.01 3.36
CA LYS A 89 10.18 -0.36 4.56
C LYS A 89 11.00 0.89 4.91
N GLU A 90 12.32 0.77 4.87
CA GLU A 90 13.25 1.82 5.30
C GLU A 90 13.21 3.05 4.41
N ILE A 91 13.03 2.87 3.10
CA ILE A 91 13.08 3.99 2.14
C ILE A 91 11.69 4.51 1.81
N VAL A 92 10.75 3.60 1.51
CA VAL A 92 9.43 4.00 1.01
C VAL A 92 8.46 4.30 2.15
N TYR A 93 8.31 3.37 3.10
CA TYR A 93 7.30 3.48 4.15
C TYR A 93 7.71 4.45 5.26
N ASN A 94 8.92 4.27 5.83
CA ASN A 94 9.36 5.05 6.99
C ASN A 94 9.59 6.54 6.68
N ASN A 95 9.89 6.86 5.42
CA ASN A 95 10.13 8.24 4.99
C ASN A 95 8.88 8.88 4.34
N PHE A 96 7.78 8.16 4.24
CA PHE A 96 6.56 8.71 3.66
C PHE A 96 5.98 9.82 4.54
N PRO A 97 5.75 11.02 4.00
CA PRO A 97 5.21 12.13 4.78
C PRO A 97 3.68 11.99 4.92
N TRP A 98 3.23 11.22 5.91
CA TRP A 98 1.82 10.99 6.18
C TRP A 98 1.03 12.29 6.36
N PRO A 99 -0.22 12.36 5.87
CA PRO A 99 -1.08 13.53 6.08
C PRO A 99 -1.53 13.61 7.55
N GLU A 100 -1.98 14.79 7.95
CA GLU A 100 -2.58 15.05 9.26
C GLU A 100 -4.06 15.42 9.05
N PRO A 101 -4.94 14.44 8.80
CA PRO A 101 -6.33 14.70 8.49
C PRO A 101 -7.13 15.13 9.72
N ILE A 102 -8.14 15.94 9.53
CA ILE A 102 -9.22 16.09 10.51
C ILE A 102 -10.10 14.83 10.52
N ASP A 103 -10.90 14.64 11.59
CA ASP A 103 -11.71 13.44 11.79
C ASP A 103 -12.58 13.07 10.57
N SER A 104 -13.26 14.05 9.97
CA SER A 104 -14.11 13.81 8.79
C SER A 104 -13.33 13.36 7.54
N GLN A 105 -12.08 13.79 7.38
CA GLN A 105 -11.20 13.33 6.30
C GLN A 105 -10.70 11.91 6.57
N HIS A 106 -10.36 11.61 7.82
CA HIS A 106 -9.97 10.26 8.25
C HIS A 106 -11.09 9.26 7.97
N GLU A 107 -12.32 9.54 8.44
CA GLU A 107 -13.51 8.73 8.19
C GLU A 107 -13.78 8.55 6.68
N LYS A 108 -13.59 9.61 5.89
CA LYS A 108 -13.78 9.56 4.44
C LYS A 108 -12.79 8.61 3.77
N ILE A 109 -11.52 8.64 4.18
CA ILE A 109 -10.49 7.72 3.67
C ILE A 109 -10.84 6.28 4.04
N GLU A 110 -11.25 6.00 5.28
CA GLU A 110 -11.68 4.66 5.67
C GLU A 110 -12.89 4.17 4.87
N SER A 111 -13.86 5.06 4.62
CA SER A 111 -15.03 4.74 3.82
C SER A 111 -14.67 4.37 2.38
N THR A 112 -13.77 5.13 1.73
CA THR A 112 -13.32 4.84 0.37
C THR A 112 -12.41 3.60 0.31
N ALA A 113 -11.59 3.38 1.32
CA ALA A 113 -10.81 2.16 1.48
C ALA A 113 -11.70 0.91 1.55
N ARG A 114 -12.79 0.99 2.30
CA ARG A 114 -13.80 -0.09 2.37
C ARG A 114 -14.45 -0.37 1.01
N GLN A 115 -14.68 0.66 0.21
CA GLN A 115 -15.22 0.52 -1.16
C GLN A 115 -14.24 -0.21 -2.10
N ILE A 116 -12.93 0.01 -1.95
CA ILE A 116 -11.91 -0.73 -2.71
C ILE A 116 -11.98 -2.23 -2.37
N LEU A 117 -12.06 -2.58 -1.08
CA LEU A 117 -12.17 -3.98 -0.66
C LEU A 117 -13.47 -4.61 -1.18
N ALA A 118 -14.61 -3.92 -1.04
CA ALA A 118 -15.89 -4.40 -1.56
C ALA A 118 -15.89 -4.58 -3.09
N ALA A 119 -15.19 -3.70 -3.83
CA ALA A 119 -15.05 -3.86 -5.27
C ALA A 119 -14.23 -5.09 -5.67
N ARG A 120 -13.23 -5.48 -4.85
CA ARG A 120 -12.48 -6.74 -5.06
C ARG A 120 -13.33 -7.98 -4.83
N GLU A 121 -14.22 -7.94 -3.83
CA GLU A 121 -15.13 -9.06 -3.49
C GLU A 121 -16.12 -9.41 -4.61
N LEU A 122 -16.34 -8.50 -5.57
CA LEU A 122 -17.14 -8.79 -6.76
C LEU A 122 -16.47 -9.81 -7.70
N TYR A 123 -15.20 -10.09 -7.52
CA TYR A 123 -14.37 -10.94 -8.39
C TYR A 123 -13.62 -12.01 -7.59
N PRO A 124 -14.34 -12.93 -6.92
CA PRO A 124 -13.74 -13.88 -5.98
C PRO A 124 -12.79 -14.88 -6.65
N ASP A 125 -12.97 -15.14 -7.94
CA ASP A 125 -12.14 -16.07 -8.70
C ASP A 125 -10.89 -15.42 -9.33
N SER A 126 -10.73 -14.09 -9.18
CA SER A 126 -9.59 -13.36 -9.73
C SER A 126 -8.51 -13.14 -8.69
N SER A 127 -7.26 -13.39 -9.06
CA SER A 127 -6.14 -13.04 -8.19
C SER A 127 -5.97 -11.50 -8.10
N LEU A 128 -5.35 -11.02 -7.01
CA LEU A 128 -4.99 -9.59 -6.93
C LEU A 128 -4.05 -9.18 -8.08
N ALA A 129 -3.23 -10.10 -8.59
CA ALA A 129 -2.36 -9.81 -9.73
C ALA A 129 -3.16 -9.48 -10.99
N ASP A 130 -4.24 -10.21 -11.23
CA ASP A 130 -5.14 -10.00 -12.39
C ASP A 130 -5.98 -8.73 -12.21
N LEU A 131 -6.54 -8.52 -11.00
CA LEU A 131 -7.36 -7.33 -10.68
C LEU A 131 -6.58 -6.02 -10.81
N TYR A 132 -5.25 -6.06 -10.61
CA TYR A 132 -4.38 -4.87 -10.66
C TYR A 132 -3.52 -4.78 -11.92
N ASP A 133 -3.76 -5.61 -12.92
CA ASP A 133 -3.21 -5.38 -14.24
C ASP A 133 -3.92 -4.19 -14.91
N ARG A 134 -3.14 -3.30 -15.53
CA ARG A 134 -3.67 -2.07 -16.14
C ARG A 134 -4.74 -2.34 -17.21
N THR A 135 -4.64 -3.45 -17.91
CA THR A 135 -5.54 -3.80 -19.03
C THR A 135 -6.80 -4.50 -18.56
N THR A 136 -6.73 -5.26 -17.48
CA THR A 136 -7.84 -6.11 -16.97
C THR A 136 -8.50 -5.59 -15.71
N MET A 137 -7.98 -4.53 -15.10
CA MET A 137 -8.55 -3.93 -13.89
C MET A 137 -10.03 -3.56 -14.08
N PRO A 138 -10.96 -4.14 -13.28
CA PRO A 138 -12.39 -3.89 -13.42
C PRO A 138 -12.76 -2.41 -13.23
N PRO A 139 -13.80 -1.93 -13.95
CA PRO A 139 -14.24 -0.54 -13.86
C PRO A 139 -14.64 -0.11 -12.44
N GLU A 140 -15.30 -1.01 -11.69
CA GLU A 140 -15.74 -0.78 -10.30
C GLU A 140 -14.53 -0.56 -9.38
N LEU A 141 -13.51 -1.42 -9.50
CA LEU A 141 -12.29 -1.31 -8.72
C LEU A 141 -11.53 -0.03 -9.08
N ARG A 142 -11.41 0.28 -10.38
CA ARG A 142 -10.80 1.53 -10.85
C ARG A 142 -11.53 2.76 -10.33
N ARG A 143 -12.87 2.71 -10.27
CA ARG A 143 -13.69 3.80 -9.73
C ARG A 143 -13.44 3.97 -8.23
N ALA A 144 -13.45 2.87 -7.47
CA ALA A 144 -13.21 2.89 -6.03
C ALA A 144 -11.82 3.49 -5.70
N HIS A 145 -10.78 3.15 -6.47
CA HIS A 145 -9.46 3.76 -6.33
C HIS A 145 -9.48 5.26 -6.60
N ARG A 146 -10.11 5.73 -7.68
CA ARG A 146 -10.21 7.17 -7.95
C ARG A 146 -10.97 7.95 -6.86
N ASP A 147 -11.97 7.33 -6.25
CA ASP A 147 -12.71 7.97 -5.15
C ASP A 147 -11.83 8.04 -3.88
N ASN A 148 -11.02 7.02 -3.62
CA ASN A 148 -10.02 7.02 -2.56
C ASN A 148 -8.90 8.05 -2.82
N ASP A 149 -8.39 8.15 -4.04
CA ASP A 149 -7.37 9.15 -4.41
C ASP A 149 -7.85 10.57 -4.11
N ARG A 150 -9.11 10.90 -4.45
CA ARG A 150 -9.70 12.21 -4.13
C ARG A 150 -9.77 12.45 -2.62
N ALA A 151 -10.15 11.43 -1.83
CA ALA A 151 -10.22 11.55 -0.38
C ALA A 151 -8.82 11.80 0.21
N VAL A 152 -7.82 11.07 -0.24
CA VAL A 152 -6.43 11.22 0.21
C VAL A 152 -5.85 12.58 -0.23
N ARG A 153 -6.07 13.00 -1.47
CA ARG A 153 -5.66 14.34 -1.96
C ARG A 153 -6.27 15.45 -1.11
N THR A 154 -7.53 15.31 -0.73
CA THR A 154 -8.21 16.27 0.16
C THR A 154 -7.53 16.34 1.54
N ALA A 155 -7.09 15.21 2.09
CA ALA A 155 -6.39 15.17 3.38
C ALA A 155 -5.01 15.86 3.34
N TYR A 156 -4.34 15.86 2.17
CA TYR A 156 -3.11 16.64 1.95
C TYR A 156 -3.37 18.11 1.59
N GLY A 157 -4.62 18.51 1.34
CA GLY A 157 -4.93 19.83 0.78
C GLY A 157 -4.44 20.00 -0.67
N PHE A 158 -4.28 18.91 -1.40
CA PHE A 158 -3.82 18.94 -2.79
C PHE A 158 -5.01 19.10 -3.76
N PRO A 159 -4.89 19.96 -4.78
CA PRO A 159 -5.87 20.03 -5.87
C PRO A 159 -6.07 18.68 -6.56
N ALA A 160 -7.30 18.42 -7.00
CA ALA A 160 -7.65 17.15 -7.64
C ALA A 160 -6.94 16.92 -8.98
N ASP A 161 -6.58 17.98 -9.67
CA ASP A 161 -5.94 18.02 -10.98
C ASP A 161 -4.40 18.13 -10.91
N LEU A 162 -3.83 18.12 -9.68
CA LEU A 162 -2.39 18.21 -9.49
C LEU A 162 -1.66 17.04 -10.18
N GLY A 163 -0.70 17.34 -11.04
CA GLY A 163 0.08 16.33 -11.75
C GLY A 163 1.02 15.55 -10.82
N GLU A 164 1.42 14.33 -11.22
CA GLU A 164 2.28 13.47 -10.39
C GLU A 164 3.60 14.17 -10.00
N LYS A 165 4.22 14.93 -10.90
CA LYS A 165 5.47 15.65 -10.61
C LYS A 165 5.31 16.70 -9.51
N GLU A 166 4.20 17.41 -9.52
CA GLU A 166 3.90 18.42 -8.51
C GLU A 166 3.51 17.79 -7.17
N VAL A 167 2.80 16.66 -7.20
CA VAL A 167 2.54 15.83 -6.01
C VAL A 167 3.85 15.43 -5.35
N VAL A 168 4.80 14.90 -6.12
CA VAL A 168 6.12 14.50 -5.62
C VAL A 168 6.88 15.68 -5.04
N ALA A 169 6.89 16.83 -5.71
CA ALA A 169 7.56 18.03 -5.21
C ALA A 169 7.02 18.44 -3.84
N ARG A 170 5.70 18.50 -3.67
CA ARG A 170 5.06 18.82 -2.39
C ARG A 170 5.32 17.77 -1.30
N LEU A 171 5.36 16.48 -1.66
CA LEU A 171 5.70 15.43 -0.71
C LEU A 171 7.15 15.55 -0.23
N LEU A 172 8.09 15.90 -1.11
CA LEU A 172 9.49 16.16 -0.71
C LEU A 172 9.62 17.40 0.20
N GLU A 173 8.85 18.45 -0.04
CA GLU A 173 8.77 19.61 0.86
C GLU A 173 8.25 19.20 2.26
N LEU A 174 7.15 18.43 2.31
CA LEU A 174 6.61 17.90 3.58
C LEU A 174 7.62 17.01 4.31
N TYR A 175 8.31 16.15 3.57
CA TYR A 175 9.37 15.30 4.13
C TYR A 175 10.49 16.15 4.74
N ALA A 176 10.98 17.17 4.02
CA ALA A 176 12.03 18.04 4.51
C ALA A 176 11.63 18.78 5.80
N ILE A 177 10.38 19.26 5.89
CA ILE A 177 9.85 19.90 7.10
C ILE A 177 9.81 18.94 8.29
N LYS A 178 9.41 17.67 8.06
CA LYS A 178 9.29 16.67 9.14
C LYS A 178 10.64 16.12 9.63
N THR A 179 11.70 16.29 8.86
CA THR A 179 13.05 15.78 9.18
C THR A 179 14.04 16.86 9.61
N SER A 180 13.66 18.14 9.56
CA SER A 180 14.44 19.28 10.07
C SER A 180 14.18 19.53 11.56
#